data_b69312e0d031b37f117226c2fe801f9d
#
_entry.id   b69312e0d031b37f117226c2fe801f9d
#
_cell.length_a   1.000
_cell.length_b   1.000
_cell.length_c   1.000
_cell.angle_alpha   90.00
_cell.angle_beta   90.00
_cell.angle_gamma   90.00
#
_symmetry.space_group_name_H-M   'P 1'
#
loop_
_entity.id
_entity.type
_entity.pdbx_description
1 polymer ?
#
loop_
_entity_poly.entity_id
_entity_poly.type
_entity_poly.pdbx_seq_one_letter_code
_entity_poly.pdbx_strand_id
1 'polypeptide(L)'
;MSHAFGSLDELGDGYGFRKIRKPLGVTAFGVNAVVYPPGYPGFEHYHDTQDELYFVHAGRARVEIEGEERILGPGGLLHAESTTPRRVSNASETEDLVMLVVGGKDGYVERDGHMVDEDDIARRAAFGSSGATT
;
A
#
# COMPACT_ATOMS: atom_id res chain seq x y z
N MET A 1 -5.35 1.34 26.97
CA MET A 1 -4.35 0.31 26.71
C MET A 1 -3.10 0.95 26.17
N SER A 2 -1.94 0.62 26.72
CA SER A 2 -0.71 1.31 26.37
C SER A 2 0.01 0.76 25.11
N HIS A 3 -0.31 -0.47 24.70
CA HIS A 3 0.38 -1.13 23.59
C HIS A 3 -0.44 -2.27 23.02
N ALA A 4 -0.04 -2.76 21.85
CA ALA A 4 -0.63 -3.92 21.21
C ALA A 4 0.43 -4.65 20.37
N PHE A 5 0.24 -5.96 20.22
CA PHE A 5 1.09 -6.80 19.39
C PHE A 5 0.27 -7.43 18.27
N GLY A 6 0.90 -7.73 17.16
CA GLY A 6 0.28 -8.46 16.07
C GLY A 6 1.32 -8.96 15.08
N SER A 7 0.87 -9.70 14.10
CA SER A 7 1.69 -10.12 12.96
C SER A 7 0.87 -10.06 11.69
N LEU A 8 1.53 -9.98 10.55
CA LEU A 8 0.83 -9.91 9.27
C LEU A 8 -0.07 -11.12 9.03
N ASP A 9 0.35 -12.30 9.48
CA ASP A 9 -0.43 -13.53 9.31
C ASP A 9 -1.69 -13.53 10.17
N GLU A 10 -1.64 -12.91 11.34
CA GLU A 10 -2.81 -12.77 12.21
C GLU A 10 -3.81 -11.73 11.73
N LEU A 11 -3.35 -10.75 10.95
CA LEU A 11 -4.15 -9.63 10.49
C LEU A 11 -4.89 -9.91 9.18
N GLY A 12 -4.66 -11.06 8.58
CA GLY A 12 -5.34 -11.47 7.37
C GLY A 12 -4.58 -12.53 6.61
N ASP A 13 -5.23 -13.05 5.58
CA ASP A 13 -4.62 -14.01 4.66
C ASP A 13 -4.98 -13.62 3.22
N GLY A 14 -4.31 -14.25 2.25
CA GLY A 14 -4.55 -13.96 0.85
C GLY A 14 -3.97 -12.62 0.41
N TYR A 15 -4.47 -12.15 -0.73
CA TYR A 15 -3.94 -10.98 -1.40
C TYR A 15 -4.77 -9.73 -1.11
N GLY A 16 -4.15 -8.56 -1.29
CA GLY A 16 -4.78 -7.27 -1.07
C GLY A 16 -4.26 -6.58 0.17
N PHE A 17 -5.11 -5.75 0.77
CA PHE A 17 -4.73 -4.96 1.93
C PHE A 17 -4.99 -5.73 3.22
N ARG A 18 -4.02 -5.67 4.14
CA ARG A 18 -4.18 -6.15 5.51
C ARG A 18 -4.13 -4.95 6.43
N LYS A 19 -5.24 -4.67 7.09
CA LYS A 19 -5.38 -3.49 7.93
C LYS A 19 -4.60 -3.67 9.23
N ILE A 20 -3.78 -2.70 9.56
CA ILE A 20 -2.94 -2.72 10.76
C ILE A 20 -3.43 -1.70 11.77
N ARG A 21 -3.85 -0.52 11.29
CA ARG A 21 -4.18 0.61 12.17
C ARG A 21 -5.23 0.27 13.23
N LYS A 22 -6.38 -0.19 12.81
CA LYS A 22 -7.49 -0.46 13.75
C LYS A 22 -7.20 -1.65 14.68
N PRO A 23 -6.77 -2.81 14.19
CA PRO A 23 -6.49 -3.93 15.08
C PRO A 23 -5.44 -3.63 16.14
N LEU A 24 -4.43 -2.80 15.82
CA LEU A 24 -3.39 -2.46 16.78
C LEU A 24 -3.65 -1.16 17.53
N GLY A 25 -4.76 -0.47 17.24
CA GLY A 25 -5.11 0.76 17.95
C GLY A 25 -4.23 1.95 17.60
N VAL A 26 -3.67 1.99 16.40
CA VAL A 26 -2.84 3.12 15.97
C VAL A 26 -3.75 4.29 15.61
N THR A 27 -3.53 5.43 16.22
CA THR A 27 -4.35 6.63 16.00
C THR A 27 -3.58 7.79 15.38
N ALA A 28 -2.25 7.75 15.41
CA ALA A 28 -1.42 8.87 14.99
C ALA A 28 -1.16 8.92 13.49
N PHE A 29 -1.30 7.80 12.79
CA PHE A 29 -1.07 7.70 11.35
C PHE A 29 -1.83 6.51 10.78
N GLY A 30 -1.98 6.47 9.46
CA GLY A 30 -2.52 5.31 8.76
C GLY A 30 -1.42 4.29 8.49
N VAL A 31 -1.76 3.02 8.55
CA VAL A 31 -0.82 1.95 8.20
C VAL A 31 -1.57 0.71 7.74
N ASN A 32 -1.12 0.16 6.63
CA ASN A 32 -1.61 -1.10 6.08
C ASN A 32 -0.43 -1.93 5.59
N ALA A 33 -0.59 -3.23 5.56
CA ALA A 33 0.23 -4.08 4.72
C ALA A 33 -0.49 -4.35 3.40
N VAL A 34 0.27 -4.62 2.37
CA VAL A 34 -0.23 -4.94 1.04
C VAL A 34 0.48 -6.20 0.57
N VAL A 35 -0.29 -7.18 0.12
CA VAL A 35 0.26 -8.41 -0.43
C VAL A 35 -0.28 -8.58 -1.85
N TYR A 36 0.60 -8.51 -2.85
CA TYR A 36 0.24 -8.66 -4.26
C TYR A 36 0.76 -9.98 -4.81
N PRO A 37 -0.07 -10.70 -5.58
CA PRO A 37 0.39 -11.92 -6.24
C PRO A 37 1.43 -11.62 -7.33
N PRO A 38 2.15 -12.67 -7.81
CA PRO A 38 3.10 -12.50 -8.91
C PRO A 38 2.47 -11.79 -10.10
N GLY A 39 3.19 -10.82 -10.66
CA GLY A 39 2.77 -10.09 -11.84
C GLY A 39 1.63 -9.09 -11.64
N TYR A 40 1.13 -8.92 -10.44
CA TYR A 40 0.00 -8.02 -10.21
C TYR A 40 0.38 -6.57 -10.56
N PRO A 41 -0.39 -5.91 -11.44
CA PRO A 41 -0.01 -4.58 -11.95
C PRO A 41 -0.28 -3.42 -11.00
N GLY A 42 -0.87 -3.66 -9.82
CA GLY A 42 -1.19 -2.59 -8.90
C GLY A 42 -2.24 -1.63 -9.45
N PHE A 43 -2.19 -0.40 -8.98
CA PHE A 43 -3.08 0.65 -9.48
C PHE A 43 -2.38 2.01 -9.35
N GLU A 44 -2.69 2.90 -10.29
CA GLU A 44 -2.23 4.28 -10.22
C GLU A 44 -3.18 5.09 -9.38
N HIS A 45 -2.67 5.82 -8.38
CA HIS A 45 -3.49 6.63 -7.50
C HIS A 45 -2.71 7.80 -6.93
N TYR A 46 -3.44 8.74 -6.37
CA TYR A 46 -2.92 9.85 -5.58
C TYR A 46 -3.87 10.12 -4.41
N HIS A 47 -3.46 10.97 -3.51
CA HIS A 47 -4.26 11.38 -2.36
C HIS A 47 -4.45 12.89 -2.35
N ASP A 48 -5.52 13.36 -1.70
CA ASP A 48 -5.75 14.80 -1.57
C ASP A 48 -4.80 15.43 -0.56
N THR A 49 -4.56 14.77 0.55
CA THR A 49 -3.86 15.35 1.70
C THR A 49 -2.72 14.49 2.21
N GLN A 50 -2.94 13.18 2.42
CA GLN A 50 -1.93 12.36 3.10
C GLN A 50 -0.74 12.03 2.22
N ASP A 51 0.45 12.17 2.80
CA ASP A 51 1.68 11.66 2.20
C ASP A 51 1.82 10.19 2.57
N GLU A 52 2.51 9.39 1.74
CA GLU A 52 2.70 7.98 2.00
C GLU A 52 4.16 7.57 1.95
N LEU A 53 4.53 6.65 2.84
CA LEU A 53 5.81 5.97 2.84
C LEU A 53 5.56 4.49 2.60
N TYR A 54 6.22 3.94 1.59
CA TYR A 54 6.17 2.52 1.24
C TYR A 54 7.47 1.86 1.64
N PHE A 55 7.37 0.70 2.25
CA PHE A 55 8.51 -0.12 2.62
C PHE A 55 8.30 -1.54 2.08
N VAL A 56 9.25 -2.01 1.26
CA VAL A 56 9.20 -3.38 0.74
C VAL A 56 9.77 -4.33 1.79
N HIS A 57 8.92 -5.24 2.27
CA HIS A 57 9.31 -6.26 3.22
C HIS A 57 9.85 -7.51 2.52
N ALA A 58 9.17 -7.96 1.45
CA ALA A 58 9.55 -9.15 0.70
C ALA A 58 9.12 -8.99 -0.76
N GLY A 59 9.86 -9.62 -1.66
CA GLY A 59 9.60 -9.54 -3.09
C GLY A 59 10.21 -8.30 -3.72
N ARG A 60 9.71 -7.92 -4.90
CA ARG A 60 10.22 -6.76 -5.65
C ARG A 60 9.08 -5.93 -6.18
N ALA A 61 9.13 -4.65 -5.89
CA ALA A 61 8.16 -3.68 -6.36
C ALA A 61 8.69 -2.93 -7.58
N ARG A 62 7.82 -2.73 -8.58
CA ARG A 62 8.06 -1.76 -9.64
C ARG A 62 7.31 -0.50 -9.30
N VAL A 63 8.01 0.62 -9.19
CA VAL A 63 7.43 1.93 -8.93
C VAL A 63 7.46 2.76 -10.19
N GLU A 64 6.31 3.32 -10.56
CA GLU A 64 6.19 4.28 -11.65
C GLU A 64 5.65 5.58 -11.08
N ILE A 65 6.44 6.63 -11.14
CA ILE A 65 6.11 7.93 -10.55
C ILE A 65 6.81 9.04 -11.35
N GLU A 66 6.03 10.03 -11.79
CA GLU A 66 6.54 11.20 -12.51
C GLU A 66 7.47 10.85 -13.70
N GLY A 67 7.09 9.82 -14.46
CA GLY A 67 7.88 9.39 -15.62
C GLY A 67 9.11 8.57 -15.28
N GLU A 68 9.38 8.34 -14.01
CA GLU A 68 10.48 7.50 -13.56
C GLU A 68 9.98 6.11 -13.22
N GLU A 69 10.75 5.09 -13.56
CA GLU A 69 10.48 3.71 -13.17
C GLU A 69 11.65 3.19 -12.36
N ARG A 70 11.35 2.53 -11.25
CA ARG A 70 12.38 1.99 -10.37
C ARG A 70 11.94 0.67 -9.76
N ILE A 71 12.88 -0.28 -9.63
CA ILE A 71 12.64 -1.55 -8.95
C ILE A 71 13.20 -1.46 -7.53
N LEU A 72 12.36 -1.80 -6.56
CA LEU A 72 12.74 -1.83 -5.15
C LEU A 72 12.67 -3.27 -4.64
N GLY A 73 13.77 -3.79 -4.16
CA GLY A 73 13.83 -5.08 -3.46
C GLY A 73 13.56 -4.92 -1.96
N PRO A 74 13.71 -6.02 -1.18
CA PRO A 74 13.51 -5.97 0.27
C PRO A 74 14.33 -4.86 0.93
N GLY A 75 13.67 -4.08 1.79
CA GLY A 75 14.28 -2.90 2.41
C GLY A 75 14.14 -1.64 1.58
N GLY A 76 13.61 -1.72 0.37
CA GLY A 76 13.39 -0.54 -0.48
C GLY A 76 12.33 0.39 0.08
N LEU A 77 12.49 1.67 -0.17
CA LEU A 77 11.63 2.72 0.38
C LEU A 77 11.20 3.69 -0.73
N LEU A 78 9.95 4.12 -0.66
CA LEU A 78 9.42 5.19 -1.50
C LEU A 78 8.64 6.15 -0.63
N HIS A 79 8.98 7.44 -0.70
CA HIS A 79 8.11 8.49 -0.17
C HIS A 79 7.39 9.16 -1.34
N ALA A 80 6.08 9.20 -1.30
CA ALA A 80 5.26 9.89 -2.29
C ALA A 80 4.42 10.97 -1.61
N GLU A 81 4.57 12.21 -2.07
CA GLU A 81 3.72 13.29 -1.59
C GLU A 81 2.28 13.08 -2.08
N SER A 82 1.32 13.61 -1.34
CA SER A 82 -0.10 13.31 -1.49
C SER A 82 -0.59 13.34 -2.94
N THR A 83 -0.44 14.46 -3.61
CA THR A 83 -1.05 14.68 -4.93
C THR A 83 -0.26 14.11 -6.10
N THR A 84 0.86 13.46 -5.86
CA THR A 84 1.68 12.87 -6.91
C THR A 84 1.15 11.50 -7.29
N PRO A 85 0.61 11.30 -8.51
CA PRO A 85 0.17 9.98 -8.94
C PRO A 85 1.32 8.99 -8.98
N ARG A 86 1.06 7.78 -8.49
CA ARG A 86 2.05 6.71 -8.50
C ARG A 86 1.38 5.36 -8.71
N ARG A 87 2.14 4.45 -9.29
CA ARG A 87 1.76 3.05 -9.44
C ARG A 87 2.85 2.21 -8.81
N VAL A 88 2.45 1.29 -7.94
CA VAL A 88 3.34 0.28 -7.39
C VAL A 88 2.79 -1.08 -7.77
N SER A 89 3.59 -1.86 -8.47
CA SER A 89 3.19 -3.17 -8.96
C SER A 89 4.18 -4.24 -8.50
N ASN A 90 3.80 -5.51 -8.64
CA ASN A 90 4.71 -6.61 -8.35
C ASN A 90 5.58 -6.86 -9.60
N ALA A 91 6.88 -6.62 -9.46
CA ALA A 91 7.83 -6.81 -10.57
C ALA A 91 8.21 -8.28 -10.80
N SER A 92 7.87 -9.17 -9.88
CA SER A 92 8.19 -10.59 -10.00
C SER A 92 7.02 -11.36 -10.61
N GLU A 93 7.34 -12.32 -11.48
CA GLU A 93 6.36 -13.25 -12.05
C GLU A 93 6.21 -14.52 -11.20
N THR A 94 7.01 -14.68 -10.16
CA THR A 94 7.06 -15.94 -9.39
C THR A 94 6.87 -15.74 -7.89
N GLU A 95 7.09 -14.55 -7.35
CA GLU A 95 7.05 -14.29 -5.91
C GLU A 95 6.00 -13.24 -5.56
N ASP A 96 5.43 -13.37 -4.37
CA ASP A 96 4.55 -12.36 -3.82
C ASP A 96 5.34 -11.11 -3.46
N LEU A 97 4.68 -9.95 -3.55
CA LEU A 97 5.21 -8.69 -3.04
C LEU A 97 4.50 -8.37 -1.73
N VAL A 98 5.28 -8.14 -0.69
CA VAL A 98 4.75 -7.72 0.61
C VAL A 98 5.33 -6.35 0.97
N MET A 99 4.44 -5.39 1.18
CA MET A 99 4.82 -4.02 1.52
C MET A 99 4.09 -3.55 2.77
N LEU A 100 4.73 -2.63 3.48
CA LEU A 100 4.08 -1.82 4.51
C LEU A 100 3.87 -0.43 3.93
N VAL A 101 2.68 0.14 4.11
CA VAL A 101 2.35 1.48 3.64
C VAL A 101 1.88 2.31 4.83
N VAL A 102 2.57 3.42 5.07
CA VAL A 102 2.28 4.33 6.17
C VAL A 102 1.86 5.66 5.57
N GLY A 103 0.75 6.22 6.05
CA GLY A 103 0.24 7.49 5.53
C GLY A 103 -0.21 8.44 6.62
N GLY A 104 -0.14 9.73 6.33
CA GLY A 104 -0.57 10.76 7.25
C GLY A 104 -0.19 12.16 6.77
N LYS A 105 -0.63 13.14 7.55
CA LYS A 105 -0.25 14.54 7.38
C LYS A 105 -0.53 15.23 8.72
N ASP A 106 0.51 15.42 9.51
CA ASP A 106 0.35 15.92 10.89
C ASP A 106 -0.61 15.05 11.71
N GLY A 107 -0.60 13.75 11.47
CA GLY A 107 -1.48 12.77 12.09
C GLY A 107 -2.21 11.91 11.08
N TYR A 108 -3.18 11.15 11.55
CA TYR A 108 -3.98 10.30 10.70
C TYR A 108 -4.89 11.13 9.79
N VAL A 109 -4.92 10.76 8.52
CA VAL A 109 -5.84 11.34 7.52
C VAL A 109 -6.81 10.23 7.10
N GLU A 110 -8.10 10.53 7.11
CA GLU A 110 -9.10 9.62 6.61
C GLU A 110 -8.93 9.39 5.11
N ARG A 111 -9.59 8.37 4.61
CA ARG A 111 -9.49 7.92 3.23
C ARG A 111 -9.68 9.09 2.25
N ASP A 112 -8.66 9.40 1.49
CA ASP A 112 -8.64 10.50 0.53
C ASP A 112 -8.01 10.11 -0.82
N GLY A 113 -7.87 8.81 -1.08
CA GLY A 113 -7.25 8.30 -2.30
C GLY A 113 -8.17 8.33 -3.51
N HIS A 114 -7.58 8.57 -4.67
CA HIS A 114 -8.27 8.58 -5.97
C HIS A 114 -7.51 7.72 -6.96
N MET A 115 -8.21 6.79 -7.59
CA MET A 115 -7.62 6.01 -8.68
C MET A 115 -7.79 6.77 -9.99
N VAL A 116 -6.80 6.62 -10.87
CA VAL A 116 -6.73 7.32 -12.15
C VAL A 116 -7.36 6.50 -13.27
N ASP A 117 -7.26 5.17 -13.21
CA ASP A 117 -7.63 4.27 -14.31
C ASP A 117 -8.80 3.36 -13.91
N GLU A 118 -9.84 3.30 -14.75
CA GLU A 118 -11.02 2.48 -14.49
C GLU A 118 -10.70 0.98 -14.43
N ASP A 119 -9.75 0.51 -15.21
CA ASP A 119 -9.33 -0.89 -15.19
C ASP A 119 -8.67 -1.24 -13.84
N ASP A 120 -7.95 -0.31 -13.27
CA ASP A 120 -7.36 -0.47 -11.95
C ASP A 120 -8.44 -0.58 -10.88
N ILE A 121 -9.50 0.20 -10.98
CA ILE A 121 -10.63 0.16 -10.05
C ILE A 121 -11.29 -1.22 -10.07
N ALA A 122 -11.58 -1.72 -11.26
CA ALA A 122 -12.19 -3.03 -11.44
C ALA A 122 -11.30 -4.15 -10.91
N ARG A 123 -10.00 -4.07 -11.16
CA ARG A 123 -9.03 -5.08 -10.72
C ARG A 123 -8.91 -5.11 -9.21
N ARG A 124 -8.88 -3.95 -8.56
CA ARG A 124 -8.81 -3.85 -7.12
C ARG A 124 -10.07 -4.42 -6.46
N ALA A 125 -11.22 -4.17 -7.04
CA ALA A 125 -12.49 -4.69 -6.53
C ALA A 125 -12.51 -6.23 -6.51
N ALA A 126 -11.79 -6.88 -7.42
CA ALA A 126 -11.72 -8.34 -7.48
C ALA A 126 -11.07 -8.97 -6.25
N PHE A 127 -10.32 -8.22 -5.45
CA PHE A 127 -9.80 -8.73 -4.17
C PHE A 127 -10.86 -8.74 -3.06
N GLY A 128 -12.04 -8.15 -3.31
CA GLY A 128 -13.07 -8.01 -2.28
C GLY A 128 -12.63 -7.12 -1.12
N SER A 129 -11.56 -6.38 -1.29
CA SER A 129 -11.03 -5.52 -0.26
C SER A 129 -11.86 -4.24 -0.19
N SER A 130 -12.41 -3.94 0.97
CA SER A 130 -12.90 -2.61 1.26
C SER A 130 -11.75 -1.64 1.43
N GLY A 131 -10.56 -2.13 1.26
CA GLY A 131 -9.32 -1.55 1.65
C GLY A 131 -9.18 -0.14 1.27
N ALA A 132 -9.12 0.56 2.23
CA ALA A 132 -8.61 1.86 2.12
C ALA A 132 -7.13 1.74 1.87
N THR A 133 -6.67 2.47 0.97
CA THR A 133 -5.32 2.94 1.08
C THR A 133 -5.23 3.68 2.40
N THR A 134 -4.14 3.61 3.00
CA THR A 134 -3.90 4.28 4.29
C THR A 134 -4.40 5.69 4.32
#